data_0944baa4fd79fa8591659cb0470d4791
#
_entry.id   0944baa4fd79fa8591659cb0470d4791
#
_cell.length_a   1.000
_cell.length_b   1.000
_cell.length_c   1.000
_cell.angle_alpha   90.00
_cell.angle_beta   90.00
_cell.angle_gamma   90.00
#
_symmetry.space_group_name_H-M   'P 1'
#
loop_
_entity.id
_entity.type
_entity.pdbx_description
1 polymer ?
#
loop_
_entity_poly.entity_id
_entity_poly.type
_entity_poly.pdbx_seq_one_letter_code
_entity_poly.pdbx_strand_id
1 'polypeptide(L)'
;MKDNIININLETSTAPIVQESPGRNWIEYGTDNWRNLYPQFLIDLYYSSSISSAIINATSEMIAGEALIIENEDDRDLEATVKLKNFMNRANGNESLHEVIKKLAFDFKLQGGFALNIVWSKDRTQIAEIYHVGVEKLRCAKPDEMGRTPGYFISSDWSNIRQNKPYYVPAFNANDRTSANQIMY
;
A
#
# COMPACT_ATOMS: atom_id res chain seq x y z
N MET A 1 -37.48 -33.10 -23.13
CA MET A 1 -36.23 -32.32 -22.90
C MET A 1 -36.06 -32.20 -21.40
N LYS A 2 -34.95 -32.73 -20.83
CA LYS A 2 -34.70 -32.53 -19.43
C LYS A 2 -33.97 -31.17 -19.31
N ASP A 3 -34.62 -30.20 -18.68
CA ASP A 3 -34.00 -28.92 -18.39
C ASP A 3 -32.87 -29.14 -17.39
N ASN A 4 -31.62 -28.97 -17.85
CA ASN A 4 -30.46 -28.94 -16.98
C ASN A 4 -30.51 -27.62 -16.19
N ILE A 5 -31.09 -27.65 -15.00
CA ILE A 5 -30.98 -26.55 -14.05
C ILE A 5 -29.56 -26.57 -13.50
N ILE A 6 -28.73 -25.63 -13.93
CA ILE A 6 -27.44 -25.40 -13.33
C ILE A 6 -27.66 -24.61 -12.03
N ASN A 7 -27.54 -25.29 -10.90
CA ASN A 7 -27.63 -24.65 -9.59
C ASN A 7 -26.25 -24.06 -9.27
N ILE A 8 -26.08 -22.76 -9.51
CA ILE A 8 -24.87 -22.04 -9.12
C ILE A 8 -25.02 -21.66 -7.64
N ASN A 9 -24.36 -22.42 -6.79
CA ASN A 9 -24.27 -22.09 -5.37
C ASN A 9 -23.24 -20.95 -5.21
N LEU A 10 -23.71 -19.72 -5.16
CA LEU A 10 -22.87 -18.56 -4.82
C LEU A 10 -22.69 -18.57 -3.30
N GLU A 11 -21.71 -19.35 -2.84
CA GLU A 11 -21.23 -19.17 -1.47
C GLU A 11 -20.72 -17.74 -1.35
N THR A 12 -21.38 -16.96 -0.52
CA THR A 12 -20.93 -15.62 -0.18
C THR A 12 -19.56 -15.74 0.51
N SER A 13 -18.50 -15.41 -0.22
CA SER A 13 -17.19 -15.24 0.37
C SER A 13 -17.30 -14.15 1.45
N THR A 14 -17.32 -14.55 2.70
CA THR A 14 -17.28 -13.60 3.82
C THR A 14 -15.91 -12.93 3.83
N ALA A 15 -15.90 -11.59 3.90
CA ALA A 15 -14.67 -10.85 4.09
C ALA A 15 -13.93 -11.36 5.34
N PRO A 16 -12.61 -11.44 5.33
CA PRO A 16 -11.86 -11.92 6.47
C PRO A 16 -12.09 -11.03 7.67
N ILE A 17 -12.28 -11.64 8.83
CA ILE A 17 -12.33 -10.89 10.08
C ILE A 17 -10.90 -10.51 10.42
N VAL A 18 -10.69 -9.23 10.63
CA VAL A 18 -9.42 -8.68 11.13
C VAL A 18 -9.32 -9.01 12.61
N GLN A 19 -8.27 -9.73 13.01
CA GLN A 19 -8.13 -10.22 14.38
C GLN A 19 -6.74 -9.97 14.96
N GLU A 20 -6.72 -9.71 16.27
CA GLU A 20 -5.50 -9.77 17.05
C GLU A 20 -5.20 -11.22 17.44
N SER A 21 -4.03 -11.70 17.06
CA SER A 21 -3.57 -13.03 17.45
C SER A 21 -2.69 -12.97 18.71
N PRO A 22 -2.88 -13.87 19.68
CA PRO A 22 -2.00 -13.95 20.85
C PRO A 22 -0.54 -14.17 20.42
N GLY A 23 0.39 -13.43 21.03
CA GLY A 23 1.82 -13.53 20.74
C GLY A 23 2.29 -12.90 19.42
N ARG A 24 1.42 -12.22 18.70
CA ARG A 24 1.75 -11.39 17.54
C ARG A 24 1.67 -9.90 17.91
N ASN A 25 2.53 -9.10 17.31
CA ASN A 25 2.54 -7.63 17.49
C ASN A 25 1.80 -6.90 16.37
N TRP A 26 1.23 -7.63 15.43
CA TRP A 26 0.47 -7.12 14.30
C TRP A 26 -0.93 -7.72 14.23
N ILE A 27 -1.79 -7.07 13.47
CA ILE A 27 -3.13 -7.51 13.16
C ILE A 27 -3.09 -8.47 11.97
N GLU A 28 -3.82 -9.59 12.03
CA GLU A 28 -3.86 -10.61 10.99
C GLU A 28 -5.18 -10.56 10.20
N TYR A 29 -5.12 -10.86 8.91
CA TYR A 29 -6.28 -10.98 8.04
C TYR A 29 -6.80 -12.41 8.02
N GLY A 30 -7.72 -12.72 8.94
CA GLY A 30 -8.30 -14.04 9.12
C GLY A 30 -7.31 -15.07 9.63
N THR A 31 -7.63 -15.75 10.71
CA THR A 31 -6.74 -16.77 11.31
C THR A 31 -6.99 -18.14 10.73
N ASP A 32 -8.24 -18.48 10.41
CA ASP A 32 -8.63 -19.84 10.06
C ASP A 32 -8.60 -20.12 8.56
N ASN A 33 -9.34 -19.35 7.76
CA ASN A 33 -9.46 -19.61 6.33
C ASN A 33 -8.35 -18.98 5.50
N TRP A 34 -7.92 -17.77 5.86
CA TRP A 34 -6.99 -16.98 5.06
C TRP A 34 -5.55 -17.07 5.54
N ARG A 35 -5.30 -17.54 6.76
CA ARG A 35 -3.95 -17.65 7.35
C ARG A 35 -3.13 -16.37 7.19
N ASN A 36 -3.76 -15.21 7.36
CA ASN A 36 -3.15 -13.91 7.16
C ASN A 36 -2.73 -13.61 5.68
N LEU A 37 -3.27 -14.31 4.70
CA LEU A 37 -2.89 -14.22 3.28
C LEU A 37 -4.01 -13.64 2.39
N TYR A 38 -5.01 -12.99 2.96
CA TYR A 38 -6.08 -12.40 2.16
C TYR A 38 -5.59 -11.38 1.10
N PRO A 39 -4.63 -10.49 1.38
CA PRO A 39 -4.09 -9.61 0.34
C PRO A 39 -3.44 -10.36 -0.83
N GLN A 40 -2.75 -11.47 -0.55
CA GLN A 40 -2.19 -12.34 -1.58
C GLN A 40 -3.28 -13.00 -2.43
N PHE A 41 -4.37 -13.43 -1.79
CA PHE A 41 -5.51 -13.99 -2.49
C PHE A 41 -6.15 -12.99 -3.47
N LEU A 42 -6.24 -11.71 -3.13
CA LEU A 42 -6.73 -10.67 -4.05
C LEU A 42 -5.82 -10.54 -5.29
N ILE A 43 -4.51 -10.68 -5.11
CA ILE A 43 -3.55 -10.70 -6.22
C ILE A 43 -3.78 -11.94 -7.10
N ASP A 44 -3.99 -13.12 -6.51
CA ASP A 44 -4.27 -14.34 -7.25
C ASP A 44 -5.57 -14.22 -8.06
N LEU A 45 -6.61 -13.60 -7.48
CA LEU A 45 -7.86 -13.30 -8.18
C LEU A 45 -7.64 -12.35 -9.36
N TYR A 46 -6.82 -11.32 -9.19
CA TYR A 46 -6.47 -10.40 -10.27
C TYR A 46 -5.82 -11.15 -11.45
N TYR A 47 -4.88 -12.04 -11.20
CA TYR A 47 -4.23 -12.82 -12.26
C TYR A 47 -5.14 -13.92 -12.84
N SER A 48 -6.12 -14.42 -12.11
CA SER A 48 -7.00 -15.49 -12.56
C SER A 48 -8.13 -15.01 -13.49
N SER A 49 -8.45 -13.71 -13.49
CA SER A 49 -9.57 -13.15 -14.26
C SER A 49 -9.12 -12.01 -15.18
N SER A 50 -9.13 -12.24 -16.49
CA SER A 50 -8.79 -11.23 -17.50
C SER A 50 -9.73 -10.01 -17.47
N ILE A 51 -11.01 -10.22 -17.13
CA ILE A 51 -11.98 -9.12 -17.01
C ILE A 51 -11.68 -8.27 -15.79
N SER A 52 -11.46 -8.90 -14.64
CA SER A 52 -11.13 -8.17 -13.40
C SER A 52 -9.81 -7.40 -13.55
N SER A 53 -8.78 -8.03 -14.14
CA SER A 53 -7.49 -7.35 -14.36
C SER A 53 -7.63 -6.17 -15.33
N ALA A 54 -8.41 -6.30 -16.41
CA ALA A 54 -8.67 -5.20 -17.34
C ALA A 54 -9.38 -4.01 -16.65
N ILE A 55 -10.40 -4.28 -15.82
CA ILE A 55 -11.13 -3.24 -15.09
C ILE A 55 -10.21 -2.56 -14.06
N ILE A 56 -9.43 -3.31 -13.29
CA ILE A 56 -8.51 -2.78 -12.27
C ILE A 56 -7.45 -1.91 -12.95
N ASN A 57 -6.82 -2.40 -14.04
CA ASN A 57 -5.81 -1.63 -14.76
C ASN A 57 -6.40 -0.34 -15.33
N ALA A 58 -7.51 -0.41 -16.07
CA ALA A 58 -8.13 0.78 -16.65
C ALA A 58 -8.52 1.81 -15.59
N THR A 59 -9.10 1.38 -14.47
CA THR A 59 -9.51 2.29 -13.40
C THR A 59 -8.32 2.86 -12.63
N SER A 60 -7.25 2.10 -12.41
CA SER A 60 -6.03 2.60 -11.76
C SER A 60 -5.30 3.63 -12.63
N GLU A 61 -5.26 3.42 -13.94
CA GLU A 61 -4.73 4.40 -14.91
C GLU A 61 -5.54 5.69 -14.90
N MET A 62 -6.88 5.59 -14.86
CA MET A 62 -7.76 6.77 -14.76
C MET A 62 -7.54 7.54 -13.45
N ILE A 63 -7.32 6.86 -12.34
CA ILE A 63 -7.03 7.49 -11.04
C ILE A 63 -5.67 8.18 -11.07
N ALA A 64 -4.64 7.53 -11.60
CA ALA A 64 -3.29 8.10 -11.67
C ALA A 64 -3.20 9.31 -12.61
N GLY A 65 -4.06 9.34 -13.62
CA GLY A 65 -4.05 10.37 -14.65
C GLY A 65 -2.87 10.25 -15.62
N GLU A 66 -2.79 11.19 -16.55
CA GLU A 66 -1.77 11.17 -17.62
C GLU A 66 -0.43 11.75 -17.14
N ALA A 67 -0.47 12.81 -16.35
CA ALA A 67 0.71 13.49 -15.85
C ALA A 67 0.45 14.27 -14.57
N LEU A 68 1.51 14.55 -13.84
CA LEU A 68 1.49 15.51 -12.74
C LEU A 68 1.94 16.87 -13.25
N ILE A 69 1.16 17.91 -12.92
CA ILE A 69 1.47 19.29 -13.26
C ILE A 69 1.55 20.11 -11.98
N ILE A 70 2.40 21.13 -11.99
CA ILE A 70 2.46 22.14 -10.93
C ILE A 70 1.45 23.22 -11.31
N GLU A 71 0.39 23.34 -10.51
CA GLU A 71 -0.57 24.42 -10.63
C GLU A 71 0.03 25.69 -9.98
N ASN A 72 -0.07 26.84 -10.64
CA ASN A 72 0.50 28.12 -10.17
C ASN A 72 2.06 28.08 -10.04
N GLU A 73 2.76 27.90 -11.17
CA GLU A 73 4.18 28.21 -11.26
C GLU A 73 4.35 29.74 -11.02
N ASP A 74 4.39 30.14 -9.74
CA ASP A 74 4.64 31.53 -9.39
C ASP A 74 6.14 31.80 -9.55
N ASP A 75 6.51 32.73 -10.43
CA ASP A 75 7.91 33.11 -10.67
C ASP A 75 8.61 33.65 -9.42
N ARG A 76 7.88 33.85 -8.33
CA ARG A 76 8.40 34.40 -7.07
C ARG A 76 9.26 33.44 -6.26
N ASP A 77 9.11 32.11 -6.44
CA ASP A 77 9.94 31.10 -5.78
C ASP A 77 10.46 30.06 -6.77
N LEU A 78 11.34 30.51 -7.64
CA LEU A 78 11.96 29.66 -8.67
C LEU A 78 12.72 28.46 -8.06
N GLU A 79 13.36 28.65 -6.90
CA GLU A 79 14.12 27.58 -6.24
C GLU A 79 13.22 26.47 -5.73
N ALA A 80 12.10 26.81 -5.08
CA ALA A 80 11.12 25.82 -4.62
C ALA A 80 10.47 25.06 -5.78
N THR A 81 10.13 25.77 -6.86
CA THR A 81 9.59 25.18 -8.08
C THR A 81 10.56 24.19 -8.72
N VAL A 82 11.84 24.56 -8.82
CA VAL A 82 12.89 23.66 -9.35
C VAL A 82 13.07 22.43 -8.47
N LYS A 83 13.09 22.59 -7.14
CA LYS A 83 13.17 21.46 -6.20
C LYS A 83 11.99 20.52 -6.36
N LEU A 84 10.76 21.07 -6.47
CA LEU A 84 9.56 20.28 -6.66
C LEU A 84 9.58 19.53 -8.00
N LYS A 85 9.94 20.18 -9.11
CA LYS A 85 10.10 19.55 -10.42
C LYS A 85 11.12 18.39 -10.38
N ASN A 86 12.24 18.61 -9.72
CA ASN A 86 13.25 17.57 -9.55
C ASN A 86 12.72 16.38 -8.76
N PHE A 87 11.97 16.64 -7.68
CA PHE A 87 11.32 15.58 -6.90
C PHE A 87 10.22 14.84 -7.69
N MET A 88 9.42 15.55 -8.47
CA MET A 88 8.42 14.94 -9.35
C MET A 88 9.05 14.03 -10.40
N ASN A 89 10.18 14.45 -10.97
CA ASN A 89 10.90 13.66 -11.96
C ASN A 89 11.67 12.49 -11.35
N ARG A 90 12.02 12.58 -10.07
CA ARG A 90 12.79 11.58 -9.37
C ARG A 90 12.38 11.51 -7.90
N ALA A 91 11.28 10.79 -7.64
CA ALA A 91 10.76 10.60 -6.28
C ALA A 91 11.63 9.67 -5.44
N ASN A 92 12.40 8.81 -6.09
CA ASN A 92 13.41 7.92 -5.49
C ASN A 92 14.52 7.61 -6.49
N GLY A 93 15.44 6.69 -6.13
CA GLY A 93 16.57 6.33 -6.97
C GLY A 93 16.21 5.81 -8.36
N ASN A 94 15.00 5.30 -8.57
CA ASN A 94 14.61 4.54 -9.76
C ASN A 94 13.35 5.05 -10.47
N GLU A 95 12.51 5.86 -9.81
CA GLU A 95 11.15 6.15 -10.25
C GLU A 95 10.80 7.64 -10.12
N SER A 96 9.98 8.11 -11.04
CA SER A 96 9.30 9.40 -10.93
C SER A 96 8.14 9.33 -9.93
N LEU A 97 7.70 10.48 -9.43
CA LEU A 97 6.54 10.55 -8.55
C LEU A 97 5.27 10.01 -9.24
N HIS A 98 5.14 10.24 -10.55
CA HIS A 98 4.00 9.73 -11.31
C HIS A 98 3.97 8.19 -11.37
N GLU A 99 5.13 7.54 -11.53
CA GLU A 99 5.24 6.08 -11.49
C GLU A 99 4.89 5.52 -10.10
N VAL A 100 5.31 6.19 -9.05
CA VAL A 100 4.90 5.83 -7.68
C VAL A 100 3.38 5.95 -7.54
N ILE A 101 2.76 7.07 -7.99
CA ILE A 101 1.31 7.27 -7.93
C ILE A 101 0.54 6.21 -8.71
N LYS A 102 1.02 5.79 -9.88
CA LYS A 102 0.40 4.67 -10.63
C LYS A 102 0.33 3.39 -9.80
N LYS A 103 1.40 3.05 -9.10
CA LYS A 103 1.44 1.88 -8.21
C LYS A 103 0.48 2.02 -7.03
N LEU A 104 0.38 3.22 -6.45
CA LEU A 104 -0.58 3.49 -5.37
C LEU A 104 -2.03 3.37 -5.85
N ALA A 105 -2.33 3.91 -7.03
CA ALA A 105 -3.65 3.82 -7.64
C ALA A 105 -4.04 2.37 -7.92
N PHE A 106 -3.09 1.55 -8.37
CA PHE A 106 -3.28 0.13 -8.58
C PHE A 106 -3.58 -0.59 -7.25
N ASP A 107 -2.76 -0.40 -6.23
CA ASP A 107 -2.99 -1.02 -4.91
C ASP A 107 -4.31 -0.57 -4.30
N PHE A 108 -4.62 0.72 -4.37
CA PHE A 108 -5.89 1.25 -3.89
C PHE A 108 -7.08 0.57 -4.57
N LYS A 109 -6.97 0.31 -5.87
CA LYS A 109 -8.04 -0.33 -6.63
C LYS A 109 -8.15 -1.83 -6.35
N LEU A 110 -7.01 -2.50 -6.18
CA LEU A 110 -6.94 -3.95 -5.96
C LEU A 110 -7.17 -4.34 -4.49
N GLN A 111 -6.56 -3.59 -3.57
CA GLN A 111 -6.47 -3.93 -2.14
C GLN A 111 -7.36 -3.06 -1.24
N GLY A 112 -7.91 -1.95 -1.78
CA GLY A 112 -8.69 -0.98 -1.01
C GLY A 112 -7.86 -0.01 -0.17
N GLY A 113 -6.55 -0.04 -0.29
CA GLY A 113 -5.60 0.84 0.40
C GLY A 113 -4.28 0.92 -0.36
N PHE A 114 -3.40 1.81 0.08
CA PHE A 114 -2.06 1.95 -0.48
C PHE A 114 -1.06 2.27 0.62
N ALA A 115 0.22 1.98 0.40
CA ALA A 115 1.26 2.29 1.35
C ALA A 115 2.47 2.96 0.71
N LEU A 116 2.97 3.99 1.37
CA LEU A 116 4.18 4.71 1.03
C LEU A 116 5.21 4.57 2.13
N ASN A 117 6.44 4.23 1.76
CA ASN A 117 7.59 4.40 2.62
C ASN A 117 8.20 5.77 2.35
N ILE A 118 8.12 6.65 3.34
CA ILE A 118 8.67 8.01 3.30
C ILE A 118 10.03 7.99 3.97
N VAL A 119 11.05 8.36 3.23
CA VAL A 119 12.44 8.43 3.71
C VAL A 119 12.81 9.89 3.95
N TRP A 120 13.21 10.20 5.18
CA TRP A 120 13.67 11.53 5.55
C TRP A 120 15.12 11.77 5.15
N SER A 121 15.44 13.01 4.85
CA SER A 121 16.83 13.46 4.67
C SER A 121 17.68 13.17 5.92
N LYS A 122 19.02 13.18 5.78
CA LYS A 122 19.94 12.92 6.89
C LYS A 122 19.73 13.90 8.06
N ASP A 123 19.41 15.15 7.75
CA ASP A 123 19.15 16.21 8.71
C ASP A 123 17.69 16.24 9.20
N ARG A 124 16.83 15.35 8.69
CA ARG A 124 15.39 15.24 9.06
C ARG A 124 14.57 16.49 8.75
N THR A 125 15.04 17.37 7.89
CA THR A 125 14.33 18.63 7.56
C THR A 125 13.30 18.46 6.46
N GLN A 126 13.54 17.53 5.53
CA GLN A 126 12.72 17.32 4.35
C GLN A 126 12.58 15.83 3.98
N ILE A 127 11.59 15.51 3.17
CA ILE A 127 11.45 14.19 2.56
C ILE A 127 12.52 14.09 1.46
N ALA A 128 13.35 13.04 1.55
CA ALA A 128 14.40 12.78 0.55
C ALA A 128 13.87 11.88 -0.56
N GLU A 129 13.15 10.81 -0.20
CA GLU A 129 12.67 9.81 -1.16
C GLU A 129 11.32 9.25 -0.72
N ILE A 130 10.55 8.79 -1.70
CA ILE A 130 9.28 8.10 -1.49
C ILE A 130 9.28 6.80 -2.30
N TYR A 131 8.92 5.69 -1.64
CA TYR A 131 8.80 4.38 -2.26
C TYR A 131 7.41 3.82 -2.09
N HIS A 132 6.89 3.19 -3.12
CA HIS A 132 5.71 2.35 -3.00
C HIS A 132 6.03 1.08 -2.18
N VAL A 133 5.12 0.70 -1.29
CA VAL A 133 5.15 -0.58 -0.56
C VAL A 133 3.88 -1.33 -0.87
N GLY A 134 3.99 -2.51 -1.47
CA GLY A 134 2.81 -3.33 -1.77
C GLY A 134 2.03 -3.68 -0.50
N VAL A 135 0.73 -3.48 -0.53
CA VAL A 135 -0.17 -3.68 0.63
C VAL A 135 -0.12 -5.13 1.12
N GLU A 136 0.09 -6.08 0.22
CA GLU A 136 0.25 -7.50 0.56
C GLU A 136 1.43 -7.77 1.50
N LYS A 137 2.45 -6.91 1.48
CA LYS A 137 3.64 -7.02 2.34
C LYS A 137 3.47 -6.38 3.71
N LEU A 138 2.38 -5.65 3.91
CA LEU A 138 2.18 -4.80 5.08
C LEU A 138 1.12 -5.36 6.02
N ARG A 139 1.35 -5.24 7.34
CA ARG A 139 0.35 -5.50 8.38
C ARG A 139 0.40 -4.37 9.40
N CYS A 140 -0.76 -3.92 9.84
CA CYS A 140 -0.86 -2.91 10.89
C CYS A 140 -0.30 -3.47 12.20
N ALA A 141 0.46 -2.67 12.92
CA ALA A 141 0.76 -2.97 14.32
C ALA A 141 -0.52 -2.92 15.15
N LYS A 142 -0.52 -3.59 16.29
CA LYS A 142 -1.63 -3.48 17.23
C LYS A 142 -1.84 -2.02 17.64
N PRO A 143 -3.09 -1.56 17.70
CA PRO A 143 -3.39 -0.20 18.08
C PRO A 143 -2.88 0.09 19.50
N ASP A 144 -2.54 1.35 19.74
CA ASP A 144 -2.22 1.85 21.07
C ASP A 144 -3.49 1.96 21.96
N GLU A 145 -3.32 2.37 23.22
CA GLU A 145 -4.43 2.55 24.15
C GLU A 145 -5.47 3.59 23.69
N MET A 146 -5.11 4.44 22.73
CA MET A 146 -6.01 5.43 22.12
C MET A 146 -6.63 4.93 20.82
N GLY A 147 -6.39 3.67 20.44
CA GLY A 147 -6.89 3.07 19.19
C GLY A 147 -6.15 3.50 17.93
N ARG A 148 -4.98 4.16 18.04
CA ARG A 148 -4.18 4.60 16.90
C ARG A 148 -3.17 3.53 16.51
N THR A 149 -2.94 3.37 15.21
CA THR A 149 -1.91 2.47 14.68
C THR A 149 -0.53 3.13 14.84
N PRO A 150 0.35 2.60 15.72
CA PRO A 150 1.66 3.22 15.97
C PRO A 150 2.65 2.99 14.83
N GLY A 151 2.39 2.00 13.98
CA GLY A 151 3.25 1.66 12.85
C GLY A 151 2.82 0.39 12.16
N TYR A 152 3.71 -0.14 11.34
CA TYR A 152 3.42 -1.25 10.43
C TYR A 152 4.54 -2.27 10.45
N PHE A 153 4.17 -3.52 10.25
CA PHE A 153 5.12 -4.61 10.03
C PHE A 153 5.18 -4.95 8.55
N ILE A 154 6.38 -5.07 8.03
CA ILE A 154 6.64 -5.40 6.63
C ILE A 154 7.36 -6.73 6.58
N SER A 155 6.86 -7.64 5.73
CA SER A 155 7.50 -8.91 5.42
C SER A 155 7.47 -9.17 3.92
N SER A 156 8.53 -9.74 3.40
CA SER A 156 8.57 -10.20 2.00
C SER A 156 7.62 -11.37 1.75
N ASP A 157 7.37 -12.18 2.78
CA ASP A 157 6.49 -13.35 2.69
C ASP A 157 5.84 -13.63 4.05
N TRP A 158 4.53 -13.40 4.10
CA TRP A 158 3.70 -13.66 5.28
C TRP A 158 3.35 -15.13 5.48
N SER A 159 3.54 -15.98 4.47
CA SER A 159 3.34 -17.41 4.59
C SER A 159 4.44 -18.09 5.41
N ASN A 160 5.64 -17.52 5.41
CA ASN A 160 6.81 -18.06 6.09
C ASN A 160 7.55 -16.99 6.92
N ILE A 161 6.90 -16.51 7.96
CA ILE A 161 7.44 -15.50 8.88
C ILE A 161 8.64 -15.97 9.71
N ARG A 162 8.93 -17.28 9.74
CA ARG A 162 10.13 -17.80 10.42
C ARG A 162 11.40 -17.49 9.64
N GLN A 163 11.35 -17.59 8.32
CA GLN A 163 12.45 -17.24 7.42
C GLN A 163 12.44 -15.73 7.07
N ASN A 164 11.25 -15.17 6.88
CA ASN A 164 11.04 -13.76 6.49
C ASN A 164 10.52 -12.97 7.69
N LYS A 165 11.38 -12.73 8.67
CA LYS A 165 10.98 -12.03 9.89
C LYS A 165 10.43 -10.64 9.57
N PRO A 166 9.18 -10.33 9.98
CA PRO A 166 8.63 -9.00 9.80
C PRO A 166 9.45 -7.96 10.57
N TYR A 167 9.73 -6.83 9.94
CA TYR A 167 10.36 -5.69 10.60
C TYR A 167 9.36 -4.55 10.78
N TYR A 168 9.52 -3.83 11.88
CA TYR A 168 8.64 -2.73 12.26
C TYR A 168 9.11 -1.42 11.66
N VAL A 169 8.16 -0.63 11.12
CA VAL A 169 8.36 0.74 10.68
C VAL A 169 7.26 1.61 11.30
N PRO A 170 7.61 2.74 11.92
CA PRO A 170 6.61 3.62 12.53
C PRO A 170 5.67 4.23 11.49
N ALA A 171 4.46 4.57 11.92
CA ALA A 171 3.52 5.33 11.12
C ALA A 171 4.06 6.74 10.83
N PHE A 172 3.69 7.28 9.67
CA PHE A 172 4.10 8.62 9.28
C PHE A 172 3.57 9.67 10.25
N ASN A 173 4.51 10.49 10.73
CA ASN A 173 4.21 11.65 11.56
C ASN A 173 5.14 12.81 11.16
N ALA A 174 4.55 13.85 10.57
CA ALA A 174 5.31 15.03 10.13
C ALA A 174 6.00 15.77 11.29
N ASN A 175 5.50 15.63 12.51
CA ASN A 175 6.04 16.29 13.71
C ASN A 175 7.09 15.44 14.45
N ASP A 176 7.13 14.13 14.21
CA ASP A 176 8.12 13.22 14.76
C ASP A 176 8.95 12.60 13.63
N ARG A 177 10.13 13.14 13.42
CA ARG A 177 11.06 12.74 12.36
C ARG A 177 12.28 12.00 12.89
N THR A 178 12.17 11.39 14.07
CA THR A 178 13.29 10.65 14.70
C THR A 178 13.66 9.41 13.90
N SER A 179 12.68 8.72 13.32
CA SER A 179 12.91 7.57 12.46
C SER A 179 13.32 8.00 11.04
N ALA A 180 14.27 7.24 10.45
CA ALA A 180 14.76 7.51 9.09
C ALA A 180 13.68 7.33 8.03
N ASN A 181 12.82 6.36 8.23
CA ASN A 181 11.72 6.00 7.35
C ASN A 181 10.46 5.77 8.17
N GLN A 182 9.34 6.08 7.55
CA GLN A 182 8.01 5.99 8.13
C GLN A 182 7.03 5.52 7.06
N ILE A 183 5.99 4.81 7.45
CA ILE A 183 4.94 4.34 6.52
C ILE A 183 3.72 5.25 6.64
N MET A 184 3.27 5.76 5.51
CA MET A 184 1.94 6.35 5.32
C MET A 184 1.05 5.30 4.66
N TYR A 185 -0.09 4.97 5.33
CA TYR A 185 -1.07 4.01 4.87
C TYR A 185 -2.47 4.59 4.96
#